data_5703e379f3c1c64ff112ad7256c270a8
#
_entry.id   5703e379f3c1c64ff112ad7256c270a8
#
_cell.length_a   1.000
_cell.length_b   1.000
_cell.length_c   1.000
_cell.angle_alpha   90.00
_cell.angle_beta   90.00
_cell.angle_gamma   90.00
#
_symmetry.space_group_name_H-M   'P 1'
#
loop_
_entity.id
_entity.type
_entity.pdbx_description
1 polymer ?
#
loop_
_entity_poly.entity_id
_entity_poly.type
_entity_poly.pdbx_seq_one_letter_code
_entity_poly.pdbx_strand_id
1 'polypeptide(L)'
;VSKETDKQRWQRNFADLLQELRVAQTGVQILFAFLLTLPFSNGFTETTEFQRDVYIVALLAAAAATALIISPVAFHRALFRQGRKPELVRFAHRMATGGLAFMLVAMVSAVLLITDFVLDRPIAFLLSALTGLWFLMFWMILPFARRSWGEDDIDDDDDDPDTIAGR
;
A
#
# COMPACT_ATOMS: atom_id res chain seq x y z
N VAL A 1 -10.23 -30.15 -18.76
CA VAL A 1 -9.84 -29.08 -17.83
C VAL A 1 -11.08 -28.24 -17.55
N SER A 2 -11.63 -28.30 -16.33
CA SER A 2 -12.84 -27.56 -15.93
C SER A 2 -12.57 -26.06 -15.99
N LYS A 3 -13.33 -25.33 -16.81
CA LYS A 3 -13.24 -23.86 -16.85
C LYS A 3 -13.63 -23.30 -15.49
N GLU A 4 -12.71 -22.59 -14.86
CA GLU A 4 -12.94 -21.88 -13.61
C GLU A 4 -14.09 -20.86 -13.79
N THR A 5 -15.08 -20.91 -12.91
CA THR A 5 -16.21 -19.96 -12.97
C THR A 5 -15.74 -18.56 -12.53
N ASP A 6 -16.34 -17.50 -13.09
CA ASP A 6 -16.02 -16.11 -12.72
C ASP A 6 -16.10 -15.87 -11.20
N LYS A 7 -17.03 -16.58 -10.53
CA LYS A 7 -17.17 -16.55 -9.07
C LYS A 7 -15.91 -17.06 -8.35
N GLN A 8 -15.28 -18.13 -8.86
CA GLN A 8 -14.07 -18.73 -8.28
C GLN A 8 -12.87 -17.79 -8.48
N ARG A 9 -12.74 -17.17 -9.66
CA ARG A 9 -11.71 -16.15 -9.94
C ARG A 9 -11.81 -14.97 -8.98
N TRP A 10 -13.00 -14.42 -8.76
CA TRP A 10 -13.23 -13.32 -7.84
C TRP A 10 -12.89 -13.69 -6.40
N GLN A 11 -13.24 -14.88 -5.96
CA GLN A 11 -12.92 -15.35 -4.61
C GLN A 11 -11.41 -15.50 -4.41
N ARG A 12 -10.70 -16.03 -5.38
CA ARG A 12 -9.25 -16.17 -5.34
C ARG A 12 -8.56 -14.80 -5.30
N ASN A 13 -8.85 -13.92 -6.25
CA ASN A 13 -8.26 -12.58 -6.32
C ASN A 13 -8.52 -11.76 -5.05
N PHE A 14 -9.69 -11.93 -4.43
CA PHE A 14 -9.99 -11.26 -3.17
C PHE A 14 -9.24 -11.86 -1.98
N ALA A 15 -9.07 -13.18 -1.95
CA ALA A 15 -8.28 -13.86 -0.93
C ALA A 15 -6.80 -13.47 -1.01
N ASP A 16 -6.25 -13.39 -2.23
CA ASP A 16 -4.88 -12.96 -2.49
C ASP A 16 -4.67 -11.50 -2.02
N LEU A 17 -5.60 -10.60 -2.35
CA LEU A 17 -5.58 -9.21 -1.87
C LEU A 17 -5.55 -9.13 -0.33
N LEU A 18 -6.40 -9.89 0.35
CA LEU A 18 -6.43 -9.91 1.81
C LEU A 18 -5.13 -10.45 2.42
N GLN A 19 -4.48 -11.39 1.75
CA GLN A 19 -3.18 -11.93 2.17
C GLN A 19 -2.08 -10.88 2.05
N GLU A 20 -2.02 -10.15 0.91
CA GLU A 20 -1.08 -9.05 0.70
C GLU A 20 -1.28 -7.93 1.72
N LEU A 21 -2.53 -7.53 1.97
CA LEU A 21 -2.85 -6.53 2.98
C LEU A 21 -2.45 -6.94 4.40
N ARG A 22 -2.46 -8.23 4.71
CA ARG A 22 -2.03 -8.73 6.03
C ARG A 22 -0.55 -8.47 6.28
N VAL A 23 0.29 -8.65 5.27
CA VAL A 23 1.73 -8.36 5.38
C VAL A 23 1.97 -6.87 5.61
N ALA A 24 1.32 -6.01 4.81
CA ALA A 24 1.40 -4.56 4.97
C ALA A 24 0.87 -4.10 6.35
N GLN A 25 -0.24 -4.70 6.82
CA GLN A 25 -0.81 -4.44 8.14
C GLN A 25 0.18 -4.75 9.26
N THR A 26 0.88 -5.88 9.20
CA THR A 26 1.88 -6.23 10.21
C THR A 26 3.00 -5.18 10.26
N GLY A 27 3.49 -4.75 9.11
CA GLY A 27 4.54 -3.72 9.03
C GLY A 27 4.11 -2.38 9.63
N VAL A 28 2.91 -1.89 9.29
CA VAL A 28 2.43 -0.61 9.82
C VAL A 28 2.11 -0.67 11.31
N GLN A 29 1.65 -1.82 11.81
CA GLN A 29 1.38 -2.00 13.24
C GLN A 29 2.66 -1.97 14.08
N ILE A 30 3.76 -2.54 13.59
CA ILE A 30 5.06 -2.46 14.25
C ILE A 30 5.54 -1.01 14.31
N LEU A 31 5.45 -0.27 13.19
CA LEU A 31 5.79 1.15 13.15
C LEU A 31 4.91 1.96 14.09
N PHE A 32 3.61 1.74 14.07
CA PHE A 32 2.65 2.45 14.94
C PHE A 32 2.92 2.19 16.42
N ALA A 33 3.17 0.92 16.80
CA ALA A 33 3.53 0.58 18.18
C ALA A 33 4.83 1.27 18.61
N PHE A 34 5.85 1.31 17.75
CA PHE A 34 7.09 2.04 18.03
C PHE A 34 6.83 3.54 18.22
N LEU A 35 6.05 4.16 17.33
CA LEU A 35 5.70 5.57 17.46
C LEU A 35 4.96 5.88 18.76
N LEU A 36 4.08 4.99 19.23
CA LEU A 36 3.37 5.15 20.49
C LEU A 36 4.31 5.11 21.73
N THR A 37 5.43 4.42 21.64
CA THR A 37 6.40 4.33 22.75
C THR A 37 7.38 5.50 22.79
N LEU A 38 7.58 6.19 21.67
CA LEU A 38 8.56 7.24 21.51
C LEU A 38 8.43 8.40 22.53
N PRO A 39 7.22 8.92 22.83
CA PRO A 39 7.02 10.00 23.79
C PRO A 39 7.45 9.67 25.23
N PHE A 40 7.56 8.38 25.55
CA PHE A 40 7.97 7.91 26.87
C PHE A 40 9.49 7.69 26.98
N SER A 41 10.23 7.94 25.90
CA SER A 41 11.69 7.88 25.92
C SER A 41 12.29 9.16 26.51
N ASN A 42 13.43 9.03 27.20
CA ASN A 42 14.10 10.18 27.83
C ASN A 42 14.51 11.28 26.82
N GLY A 43 14.83 10.91 25.58
CA GLY A 43 15.22 11.87 24.54
C GLY A 43 14.05 12.68 23.95
N PHE A 44 12.79 12.27 24.18
CA PHE A 44 11.65 12.97 23.59
C PHE A 44 11.41 14.35 24.19
N THR A 45 11.83 14.58 25.43
CA THR A 45 11.74 15.90 26.09
C THR A 45 12.66 16.96 25.46
N GLU A 46 13.71 16.52 24.77
CA GLU A 46 14.69 17.38 24.09
C GLU A 46 14.33 17.69 22.63
N THR A 47 13.21 17.12 22.13
CA THR A 47 12.78 17.32 20.73
C THR A 47 12.35 18.78 20.49
N THR A 48 12.72 19.29 19.31
CA THR A 48 12.28 20.59 18.80
C THR A 48 10.80 20.59 18.42
N GLU A 49 10.18 21.78 18.27
CA GLU A 49 8.79 21.87 17.77
C GLU A 49 8.62 21.19 16.42
N PHE A 50 9.56 21.40 15.49
CA PHE A 50 9.54 20.74 14.18
C PHE A 50 9.54 19.21 14.30
N GLN A 51 10.38 18.64 15.16
CA GLN A 51 10.42 17.19 15.39
C GLN A 51 9.12 16.65 15.97
N ARG A 52 8.46 17.42 16.85
CA ARG A 52 7.14 17.06 17.40
C ARG A 52 6.06 17.07 16.32
N ASP A 53 6.08 18.08 15.44
CA ASP A 53 5.12 18.14 14.32
C ASP A 53 5.31 16.96 13.36
N VAL A 54 6.56 16.65 12.99
CA VAL A 54 6.88 15.48 12.16
C VAL A 54 6.46 14.18 12.84
N TYR A 55 6.68 14.06 14.16
CA TYR A 55 6.21 12.92 14.94
C TYR A 55 4.69 12.77 14.88
N ILE A 56 3.93 13.85 15.07
CA ILE A 56 2.47 13.82 14.99
C ILE A 56 1.99 13.41 13.61
N VAL A 57 2.63 13.93 12.55
CA VAL A 57 2.33 13.51 11.16
C VAL A 57 2.59 12.02 10.97
N ALA A 58 3.73 11.50 11.43
CA ALA A 58 4.06 10.08 11.35
C ALA A 58 3.02 9.21 12.07
N LEU A 59 2.65 9.60 13.30
CA LEU A 59 1.71 8.88 14.15
C LEU A 59 0.31 8.84 13.51
N LEU A 60 -0.21 9.98 13.07
CA LEU A 60 -1.54 10.07 12.47
C LEU A 60 -1.59 9.37 11.11
N ALA A 61 -0.52 9.45 10.32
CA ALA A 61 -0.42 8.73 9.05
C ALA A 61 -0.39 7.20 9.27
N ALA A 62 0.33 6.71 10.28
CA ALA A 62 0.34 5.30 10.65
C ALA A 62 -1.04 4.80 11.13
N ALA A 63 -1.75 5.62 11.93
CA ALA A 63 -3.11 5.34 12.35
C ALA A 63 -4.08 5.28 11.16
N ALA A 64 -4.02 6.26 10.24
CA ALA A 64 -4.83 6.29 9.02
C ALA A 64 -4.52 5.10 8.10
N ALA A 65 -3.24 4.75 7.91
CA ALA A 65 -2.83 3.58 7.16
C ALA A 65 -3.43 2.29 7.74
N THR A 66 -3.35 2.13 9.05
CA THR A 66 -3.93 0.98 9.76
C THR A 66 -5.43 0.88 9.53
N ALA A 67 -6.18 1.98 9.69
CA ALA A 67 -7.62 2.03 9.50
C ALA A 67 -8.01 1.66 8.06
N LEU A 68 -7.31 2.21 7.05
CA LEU A 68 -7.59 1.96 5.64
C LEU A 68 -7.25 0.53 5.22
N ILE A 69 -6.14 -0.04 5.70
CA ILE A 69 -5.72 -1.41 5.37
C ILE A 69 -6.67 -2.45 6.00
N ILE A 70 -7.23 -2.17 7.19
CA ILE A 70 -8.20 -3.05 7.85
C ILE A 70 -9.61 -2.92 7.26
N SER A 71 -9.94 -1.77 6.67
CA SER A 71 -11.27 -1.45 6.14
C SER A 71 -11.85 -2.53 5.22
N PRO A 72 -11.13 -3.13 4.24
CA PRO A 72 -11.66 -4.18 3.37
C PRO A 72 -12.16 -5.41 4.15
N VAL A 73 -11.47 -5.79 5.23
CA VAL A 73 -11.86 -6.92 6.08
C VAL A 73 -13.16 -6.61 6.82
N ALA A 74 -13.29 -5.41 7.38
CA ALA A 74 -14.49 -4.97 8.08
C ALA A 74 -15.71 -4.91 7.13
N PHE A 75 -15.52 -4.36 5.92
CA PHE A 75 -16.55 -4.31 4.88
C PHE A 75 -16.97 -5.69 4.40
N HIS A 76 -16.02 -6.61 4.19
CA HIS A 76 -16.33 -7.97 3.81
C HIS A 76 -17.24 -8.66 4.85
N ARG A 77 -16.95 -8.50 6.13
CA ARG A 77 -17.79 -9.06 7.21
C ARG A 77 -19.20 -8.45 7.22
N ALA A 78 -19.32 -7.15 6.97
CA ALA A 78 -20.60 -6.45 6.98
C ALA A 78 -21.50 -6.80 5.78
N LEU A 79 -20.89 -6.98 4.59
CA LEU A 79 -21.61 -7.20 3.31
C LEU A 79 -21.68 -8.68 2.88
N PHE A 80 -21.15 -9.61 3.66
CA PHE A 80 -21.07 -11.04 3.31
C PHE A 80 -22.42 -11.66 2.88
N ARG A 81 -23.56 -11.09 3.32
CA ARG A 81 -24.92 -11.59 3.03
C ARG A 81 -25.63 -10.87 1.88
N GLN A 82 -25.10 -9.77 1.30
CA GLN A 82 -25.84 -8.89 0.38
C GLN A 82 -25.51 -9.04 -1.12
N GLY A 83 -24.61 -9.93 -1.53
CA GLY A 83 -24.40 -10.29 -2.95
C GLY A 83 -23.72 -9.22 -3.85
N ARG A 84 -23.32 -8.03 -3.35
CA ARG A 84 -22.74 -6.93 -4.12
C ARG A 84 -21.22 -7.05 -4.31
N LYS A 85 -20.79 -8.01 -5.13
CA LYS A 85 -19.38 -8.41 -5.26
C LYS A 85 -18.47 -7.45 -6.05
N PRO A 86 -18.86 -6.81 -7.18
CA PRO A 86 -17.94 -5.99 -7.98
C PRO A 86 -17.59 -4.66 -7.30
N GLU A 87 -18.53 -4.05 -6.56
CA GLU A 87 -18.33 -2.79 -5.84
C GLU A 87 -17.36 -2.96 -4.66
N LEU A 88 -17.41 -4.14 -4.01
CA LEU A 88 -16.55 -4.46 -2.88
C LEU A 88 -15.07 -4.51 -3.27
N VAL A 89 -14.73 -5.09 -4.42
CA VAL A 89 -13.33 -5.20 -4.87
C VAL A 89 -12.76 -3.83 -5.23
N ARG A 90 -13.53 -2.98 -5.93
CA ARG A 90 -13.11 -1.60 -6.24
C ARG A 90 -12.91 -0.76 -4.98
N PHE A 91 -13.81 -0.91 -4.02
CA PHE A 91 -13.67 -0.25 -2.71
C PHE A 91 -12.42 -0.74 -1.98
N ALA A 92 -12.22 -2.06 -1.88
CA ALA A 92 -11.07 -2.67 -1.23
C ALA A 92 -9.74 -2.19 -1.86
N HIS A 93 -9.67 -2.12 -3.19
CA HIS A 93 -8.50 -1.63 -3.90
C HIS A 93 -8.20 -0.16 -3.58
N ARG A 94 -9.21 0.72 -3.55
CA ARG A 94 -9.04 2.14 -3.19
C ARG A 94 -8.56 2.30 -1.75
N MET A 95 -9.12 1.54 -0.83
CA MET A 95 -8.73 1.57 0.58
C MET A 95 -7.31 1.05 0.77
N ALA A 96 -6.94 -0.04 0.08
CA ALA A 96 -5.59 -0.58 0.09
C ALA A 96 -4.57 0.45 -0.44
N THR A 97 -4.84 1.05 -1.60
CA THR A 97 -3.96 2.07 -2.20
C THR A 97 -3.83 3.30 -1.28
N GLY A 98 -4.94 3.78 -0.71
CA GLY A 98 -4.92 4.86 0.27
C GLY A 98 -4.13 4.51 1.53
N GLY A 99 -4.30 3.28 2.03
CA GLY A 99 -3.54 2.77 3.17
C GLY A 99 -2.04 2.70 2.92
N LEU A 100 -1.62 2.24 1.74
CA LEU A 100 -0.22 2.23 1.33
C LEU A 100 0.36 3.65 1.19
N ALA A 101 -0.42 4.60 0.66
CA ALA A 101 0.02 6.00 0.58
C ALA A 101 0.24 6.61 1.98
N PHE A 102 -0.67 6.40 2.93
CA PHE A 102 -0.49 6.84 4.30
C PHE A 102 0.67 6.11 5.01
N MET A 103 0.87 4.83 4.71
CA MET A 103 2.01 4.07 5.21
C MET A 103 3.33 4.67 4.71
N LEU A 104 3.41 5.06 3.43
CA LEU A 104 4.57 5.75 2.87
C LEU A 104 4.84 7.06 3.61
N VAL A 105 3.81 7.89 3.82
CA VAL A 105 3.94 9.15 4.59
C VAL A 105 4.45 8.87 6.00
N ALA A 106 3.90 7.88 6.69
CA ALA A 106 4.33 7.50 8.03
C ALA A 106 5.81 7.08 8.08
N MET A 107 6.25 6.24 7.12
CA MET A 107 7.63 5.76 7.04
C MET A 107 8.61 6.90 6.74
N VAL A 108 8.31 7.75 5.75
CA VAL A 108 9.16 8.89 5.39
C VAL A 108 9.25 9.90 6.54
N SER A 109 8.13 10.17 7.22
CA SER A 109 8.12 11.06 8.39
C SER A 109 8.90 10.46 9.56
N ALA A 110 8.82 9.14 9.79
CA ALA A 110 9.62 8.48 10.82
C ALA A 110 11.12 8.55 10.52
N VAL A 111 11.52 8.34 9.25
CA VAL A 111 12.91 8.50 8.80
C VAL A 111 13.36 9.95 8.99
N LEU A 112 12.53 10.94 8.60
CA LEU A 112 12.84 12.36 8.78
C LEU A 112 13.04 12.70 10.25
N LEU A 113 12.16 12.22 11.12
CA LEU A 113 12.25 12.45 12.56
C LEU A 113 13.58 11.95 13.14
N ILE A 114 13.94 10.70 12.83
CA ILE A 114 15.15 10.08 13.36
C ILE A 114 16.41 10.70 12.76
N THR A 115 16.40 10.99 11.47
CA THR A 115 17.57 11.61 10.82
C THR A 115 17.76 13.07 11.24
N ASP A 116 16.69 13.84 11.47
CA ASP A 116 16.79 15.23 12.00
C ASP A 116 17.23 15.27 13.48
N PHE A 117 17.00 14.18 14.22
CA PHE A 117 17.49 14.03 15.59
C PHE A 117 19.00 13.72 15.66
N VAL A 118 19.53 13.00 14.66
CA VAL A 118 20.92 12.50 14.64
C VAL A 118 21.85 13.36 13.80
N LEU A 119 21.32 14.01 12.75
CA LEU A 119 22.07 14.73 11.72
C LEU A 119 21.56 16.17 11.57
N ASP A 120 22.30 16.97 10.80
CA ASP A 120 21.83 18.30 10.41
C ASP A 120 20.59 18.25 9.54
N ARG A 121 19.68 19.20 9.73
CA ARG A 121 18.39 19.29 9.03
C ARG A 121 18.44 19.16 7.50
N PRO A 122 19.38 19.80 6.76
CA PRO A 122 19.45 19.63 5.31
C PRO A 122 19.73 18.19 4.88
N ILE A 123 20.59 17.48 5.64
CA ILE A 123 20.92 16.07 5.39
C ILE A 123 19.70 15.18 5.70
N ALA A 124 18.99 15.48 6.79
CA ALA A 124 17.78 14.76 7.15
C ALA A 124 16.71 14.84 6.06
N PHE A 125 16.47 16.03 5.50
CA PHE A 125 15.55 16.21 4.37
C PHE A 125 16.01 15.45 3.11
N LEU A 126 17.30 15.50 2.79
CA LEU A 126 17.84 14.79 1.64
C LEU A 126 17.62 13.27 1.76
N LEU A 127 17.99 12.69 2.92
CA LEU A 127 17.85 11.25 3.16
C LEU A 127 16.39 10.82 3.15
N SER A 128 15.49 11.60 3.74
CA SER A 128 14.06 11.33 3.76
C SER A 128 13.44 11.45 2.37
N ALA A 129 13.85 12.43 1.58
CA ALA A 129 13.40 12.59 0.20
C ALA A 129 13.88 11.42 -0.67
N LEU A 130 15.13 10.99 -0.53
CA LEU A 130 15.66 9.81 -1.23
C LEU A 130 14.91 8.54 -0.83
N THR A 131 14.62 8.37 0.45
CA THR A 131 13.82 7.24 0.95
C THR A 131 12.41 7.26 0.36
N GLY A 132 11.74 8.41 0.37
CA GLY A 132 10.41 8.57 -0.22
C GLY A 132 10.41 8.29 -1.72
N LEU A 133 11.39 8.81 -2.46
CA LEU A 133 11.55 8.54 -3.89
C LEU A 133 11.78 7.06 -4.18
N TRP A 134 12.59 6.38 -3.35
CA TRP A 134 12.85 4.96 -3.45
C TRP A 134 11.56 4.14 -3.32
N PHE A 135 10.77 4.41 -2.28
CA PHE A 135 9.48 3.74 -2.09
C PHE A 135 8.49 4.04 -3.23
N LEU A 136 8.39 5.30 -3.67
CA LEU A 136 7.53 5.68 -4.79
C LEU A 136 7.92 4.95 -6.09
N MET A 137 9.23 4.81 -6.35
CA MET A 137 9.72 4.10 -7.51
C MET A 137 9.26 2.63 -7.50
N PHE A 138 9.44 1.93 -6.39
CA PHE A 138 9.09 0.51 -6.31
C PHE A 138 7.59 0.24 -6.15
N TRP A 139 6.85 1.12 -5.47
CA TRP A 139 5.46 0.86 -5.15
C TRP A 139 4.48 1.44 -6.18
N MET A 140 4.86 2.47 -6.91
CA MET A 140 3.99 3.10 -7.91
C MET A 140 4.58 3.01 -9.33
N ILE A 141 5.80 3.45 -9.57
CA ILE A 141 6.33 3.59 -10.92
C ILE A 141 6.54 2.22 -11.58
N LEU A 142 7.15 1.26 -10.88
CA LEU A 142 7.45 -0.06 -11.42
C LEU A 142 6.20 -0.88 -11.79
N PRO A 143 5.14 -0.96 -10.95
CA PRO A 143 3.91 -1.66 -11.31
C PRO A 143 3.16 -0.99 -12.46
N PHE A 144 3.14 0.35 -12.52
CA PHE A 144 2.48 1.07 -13.61
C PHE A 144 3.24 0.92 -14.94
N ALA A 145 4.57 0.96 -14.93
CA ALA A 145 5.39 0.77 -16.13
C ALA A 145 5.20 -0.63 -16.75
N ARG A 146 5.02 -1.66 -15.93
CA ARG A 146 4.76 -3.02 -16.44
C ARG A 146 3.34 -3.23 -16.97
N ARG A 147 2.38 -2.41 -16.58
CA ARG A 147 1.00 -2.53 -17.05
C ARG A 147 0.86 -2.11 -18.51
N SER A 148 1.69 -1.18 -19.00
CA SER A 148 1.71 -0.76 -20.41
C SER A 148 2.36 -1.77 -21.36
N TRP A 149 3.17 -2.71 -20.86
CA TRP A 149 3.84 -3.73 -21.69
C TRP A 149 2.99 -4.97 -21.97
N GLY A 150 1.90 -5.17 -21.21
CA GLY A 150 1.03 -6.33 -21.38
C GLY A 150 -0.15 -6.11 -22.33
N GLU A 151 -0.35 -4.88 -22.84
CA GLU A 151 -1.39 -4.58 -23.82
C GLU A 151 -0.90 -4.76 -25.27
N ASP A 152 0.42 -4.70 -25.52
CA ASP A 152 0.99 -4.82 -26.87
C ASP A 152 1.17 -6.28 -27.35
N ASP A 153 1.15 -7.27 -26.42
CA ASP A 153 1.39 -8.68 -26.76
C ASP A 153 0.09 -9.49 -27.05
N ILE A 154 -1.11 -8.89 -26.97
CA ILE A 154 -2.38 -9.61 -27.13
C ILE A 154 -2.99 -9.46 -28.53
N ASP A 155 -2.54 -8.46 -29.31
CA ASP A 155 -3.13 -8.14 -30.62
C ASP A 155 -2.51 -8.89 -31.80
N ASP A 156 -1.40 -9.65 -31.63
CA ASP A 156 -0.69 -10.29 -32.75
C ASP A 156 -1.08 -11.78 -33.00
N ASP A 157 -1.88 -12.41 -32.15
CA ASP A 157 -2.19 -13.86 -32.29
C ASP A 157 -3.55 -14.19 -32.95
N ASP A 158 -4.37 -13.19 -33.29
CA ASP A 158 -5.71 -13.43 -33.87
C ASP A 158 -5.80 -13.32 -35.43
N ASP A 159 -4.74 -12.94 -36.13
CA ASP A 159 -4.71 -12.78 -37.57
C ASP A 159 -3.88 -13.87 -38.29
N ASP A 160 -4.02 -15.17 -37.92
CA ASP A 160 -3.52 -16.23 -38.78
C ASP A 160 -4.67 -16.73 -39.72
N PRO A 161 -4.65 -16.29 -41.01
CA PRO A 161 -5.69 -16.64 -41.97
C PRO A 161 -5.70 -18.11 -42.39
N ASP A 162 -4.71 -18.90 -41.96
CA ASP A 162 -4.56 -20.31 -42.37
C ASP A 162 -5.39 -21.29 -41.51
N THR A 163 -6.05 -20.85 -40.45
CA THR A 163 -6.87 -21.71 -39.59
C THR A 163 -8.27 -21.99 -40.14
N ILE A 164 -8.70 -21.31 -41.20
CA ILE A 164 -10.09 -21.44 -41.75
C ILE A 164 -10.15 -22.37 -43.00
N ALA A 165 -9.02 -22.81 -43.55
CA ALA A 165 -8.98 -23.58 -44.80
C ALA A 165 -9.03 -25.11 -44.64
N GLY A 166 -9.24 -25.61 -43.43
CA GLY A 166 -9.13 -27.06 -43.08
C GLY A 166 -10.41 -27.71 -42.54
N ARG A 167 -11.62 -27.39 -43.09
CA ARG A 167 -12.82 -28.21 -42.86
C ARG A 167 -13.71 -28.29 -44.09
#